data_c1eea9f690b46c7fa89a68d37844f0e3
#
_entry.id   c1eea9f690b46c7fa89a68d37844f0e3
#
_cell.length_a   1.000
_cell.length_b   1.000
_cell.length_c   1.000
_cell.angle_alpha   90.00
_cell.angle_beta   90.00
_cell.angle_gamma   90.00
#
_symmetry.space_group_name_H-M   'P 1'
#
loop_
_entity.id
_entity.type
_entity.pdbx_description
1 polymer ?
#
loop_
_entity_poly.entity_id
_entity_poly.type
_entity_poly.pdbx_seq_one_letter_code
_entity_poly.pdbx_strand_id
1 'polypeptide(L)'
;WASFEDQVILKPQRTKPLFEYYFDNLSMIPEEKQFLVIDESIDSPIGVLDEAFMAEYGKSGTKFVIRGSPWQIIDSIDDKVYVRPVNAPAGSIPSWIGEEIPVPYEIAQELAEIRGFVEDQIKKGVTPQQISLLLSERYPSDSATILNALTETLEQLSIGFPVPTPNRIVIEDSADFVIIHSNLGSLTNRAFAQFLGQVLTDKLGHGIIVQHDPYRIFINAMSLCIPATSMVM
;
A
#
# COMPACT_ATOMS: atom_id res chain seq x y z
N TRP A 1 18.45 19.72 18.94
CA TRP A 1 18.78 20.11 17.55
C TRP A 1 20.10 19.46 17.21
N ALA A 2 20.15 18.62 16.19
CA ALA A 2 21.38 18.11 15.63
C ALA A 2 21.71 18.97 14.40
N SER A 3 22.92 19.51 14.31
CA SER A 3 23.45 20.08 13.08
C SER A 3 24.46 19.13 12.49
N PHE A 4 24.45 18.97 11.18
CA PHE A 4 25.46 18.21 10.46
C PHE A 4 26.41 19.20 9.80
N GLU A 5 27.63 19.23 10.29
CA GLU A 5 28.76 19.86 9.60
C GLU A 5 29.85 18.79 9.50
N ASP A 6 30.36 18.58 8.31
CA ASP A 6 31.54 17.76 8.00
C ASP A 6 31.52 16.31 8.51
N GLN A 7 30.44 15.58 8.29
CA GLN A 7 30.31 14.15 8.66
C GLN A 7 30.50 13.85 10.18
N VAL A 8 30.40 14.81 11.04
CA VAL A 8 30.46 14.62 12.48
C VAL A 8 29.08 14.32 13.03
N ILE A 9 28.90 13.18 13.67
CA ILE A 9 27.71 12.87 14.45
C ILE A 9 27.74 13.73 15.71
N LEU A 10 26.89 14.77 15.75
CA LEU A 10 26.70 15.57 16.96
C LEU A 10 25.87 14.76 17.98
N LYS A 11 26.46 14.44 19.10
CA LYS A 11 25.71 13.86 20.21
C LYS A 11 24.92 14.97 20.90
N PRO A 12 23.60 14.81 21.12
CA PRO A 12 22.83 15.77 21.87
C PRO A 12 23.36 15.88 23.29
N GLN A 13 23.47 17.10 23.82
CA GLN A 13 23.77 17.29 25.24
C GLN A 13 22.62 16.70 26.08
N ARG A 14 22.98 16.04 27.21
CA ARG A 14 21.99 15.58 28.18
C ARG A 14 21.32 16.79 28.85
N THR A 15 20.22 17.24 28.29
CA THR A 15 19.44 18.37 28.81
C THR A 15 18.05 17.88 29.25
N LYS A 16 17.47 18.61 30.21
CA LYS A 16 16.11 18.31 30.67
C LYS A 16 15.10 18.24 29.51
N PRO A 17 15.08 19.17 28.53
CA PRO A 17 14.19 19.06 27.38
C PRO A 17 14.40 17.82 26.52
N LEU A 18 15.64 17.29 26.43
CA LEU A 18 15.89 16.04 25.70
C LEU A 18 15.29 14.83 26.40
N PHE A 19 15.40 14.80 27.75
CA PHE A 19 14.77 13.73 28.53
C PHE A 19 13.25 13.81 28.47
N GLU A 20 12.66 15.01 28.58
CA GLU A 20 11.22 15.21 28.40
C GLU A 20 10.79 14.72 27.03
N TYR A 21 11.42 15.16 25.94
CA TYR A 21 11.14 14.67 24.60
C TYR A 21 11.26 13.13 24.47
N TYR A 22 12.31 12.55 25.07
CA TYR A 22 12.52 11.11 25.05
C TYR A 22 11.39 10.37 25.79
N PHE A 23 11.01 10.84 26.97
CA PHE A 23 9.95 10.19 27.78
C PHE A 23 8.55 10.41 27.17
N ASP A 24 8.30 11.56 26.57
CA ASP A 24 7.03 11.86 25.89
C ASP A 24 6.87 11.05 24.57
N ASN A 25 7.99 10.57 24.00
CA ASN A 25 8.01 9.77 22.78
C ASN A 25 8.54 8.34 23.02
N LEU A 26 8.49 7.82 24.25
CA LEU A 26 8.91 6.47 24.58
C LEU A 26 8.06 5.40 23.90
N SER A 27 6.80 5.69 23.63
CA SER A 27 5.93 4.91 22.76
C SER A 27 5.64 5.73 21.51
N MET A 28 6.22 5.34 20.39
CA MET A 28 5.81 5.84 19.07
C MET A 28 4.56 5.11 18.56
N ILE A 29 4.00 4.23 19.38
CA ILE A 29 2.72 3.58 19.11
C ILE A 29 1.64 4.55 19.59
N PRO A 30 0.82 5.15 18.70
CA PRO A 30 -0.31 5.95 19.09
C PRO A 30 -1.18 5.16 20.08
N GLU A 31 -1.81 5.83 21.04
CA GLU A 31 -2.89 5.24 21.84
C GLU A 31 -4.12 5.07 20.92
N GLU A 32 -4.04 4.09 20.02
CA GLU A 32 -5.15 3.74 19.17
C GLU A 32 -6.17 2.91 19.93
N LYS A 33 -7.43 3.13 19.60
CA LYS A 33 -8.53 2.33 20.14
C LYS A 33 -8.33 0.88 19.70
N GLN A 34 -8.34 -0.03 20.66
CA GLN A 34 -8.20 -1.45 20.44
C GLN A 34 -9.53 -2.16 20.62
N PHE A 35 -9.80 -3.13 19.77
CA PHE A 35 -10.99 -3.97 19.79
C PHE A 35 -10.61 -5.38 20.24
N LEU A 36 -11.24 -5.86 21.32
CA LEU A 36 -11.00 -7.19 21.83
C LEU A 36 -11.70 -8.23 20.93
N VAL A 37 -10.93 -9.16 20.38
CA VAL A 37 -11.46 -10.24 19.55
C VAL A 37 -11.83 -11.43 20.42
N ILE A 38 -13.10 -11.87 20.32
CA ILE A 38 -13.68 -12.94 21.15
C ILE A 38 -14.18 -14.05 20.23
N ASP A 39 -13.73 -15.28 20.49
CA ASP A 39 -14.33 -16.46 19.88
C ASP A 39 -15.73 -16.68 20.43
N GLU A 40 -16.74 -16.51 19.59
CA GLU A 40 -18.16 -16.64 19.95
C GLU A 40 -18.51 -18.04 20.49
N SER A 41 -17.80 -19.07 20.02
CA SER A 41 -18.12 -20.48 20.36
C SER A 41 -17.73 -20.85 21.79
N ILE A 42 -16.70 -20.21 22.34
CA ILE A 42 -16.15 -20.52 23.67
C ILE A 42 -16.08 -19.29 24.60
N ASP A 43 -16.58 -18.15 24.13
CA ASP A 43 -16.55 -16.84 24.83
C ASP A 43 -15.16 -16.50 25.40
N SER A 44 -14.12 -16.73 24.59
CA SER A 44 -12.72 -16.56 24.98
C SER A 44 -12.01 -15.52 24.13
N PRO A 45 -11.20 -14.63 24.74
CA PRO A 45 -10.42 -13.66 23.99
C PRO A 45 -9.27 -14.34 23.24
N ILE A 46 -9.16 -14.05 21.95
CA ILE A 46 -8.12 -14.57 21.07
C ILE A 46 -7.10 -13.52 20.63
N GLY A 47 -7.39 -12.23 20.82
CA GLY A 47 -6.46 -11.16 20.46
C GLY A 47 -7.09 -9.79 20.50
N VAL A 48 -6.42 -8.84 19.86
CA VAL A 48 -6.91 -7.46 19.67
C VAL A 48 -6.71 -7.06 18.22
N LEU A 49 -7.60 -6.20 17.73
CA LEU A 49 -7.49 -5.51 16.43
C LEU A 49 -7.41 -4.01 16.70
N ASP A 50 -6.68 -3.30 15.87
CA ASP A 50 -6.59 -1.84 15.94
C ASP A 50 -7.80 -1.15 15.27
N GLU A 51 -7.94 0.14 15.52
CA GLU A 51 -9.01 0.95 14.95
C GLU A 51 -8.93 1.05 13.43
N ALA A 52 -7.71 1.10 12.87
CA ALA A 52 -7.49 1.19 11.44
C ALA A 52 -7.97 -0.08 10.72
N PHE A 53 -7.63 -1.26 11.28
CA PHE A 53 -8.14 -2.54 10.78
C PHE A 53 -9.68 -2.60 10.83
N MET A 54 -10.26 -2.19 11.96
CA MET A 54 -11.72 -2.21 12.11
C MET A 54 -12.43 -1.23 11.19
N ALA A 55 -11.86 -0.05 10.96
CA ALA A 55 -12.42 0.94 10.03
C ALA A 55 -12.44 0.43 8.59
N GLU A 56 -11.42 -0.32 8.19
CA GLU A 56 -11.29 -0.82 6.82
C GLU A 56 -11.95 -2.19 6.62
N TYR A 57 -11.77 -3.10 7.57
CA TYR A 57 -12.13 -4.52 7.43
C TYR A 57 -13.15 -5.01 8.47
N GLY A 58 -13.62 -4.17 9.39
CA GLY A 58 -14.49 -4.55 10.52
C GLY A 58 -15.91 -4.97 10.16
N LYS A 59 -16.23 -5.23 8.89
CA LYS A 59 -17.58 -5.63 8.46
C LYS A 59 -17.85 -7.11 8.78
N SER A 60 -19.08 -7.43 9.18
CA SER A 60 -19.53 -8.82 9.33
C SER A 60 -19.31 -9.60 8.03
N GLY A 61 -18.81 -10.82 8.16
CA GLY A 61 -18.44 -11.68 7.04
C GLY A 61 -16.96 -11.58 6.61
N THR A 62 -16.24 -10.53 7.02
CA THR A 62 -14.81 -10.39 6.72
C THR A 62 -14.02 -11.53 7.34
N LYS A 63 -13.11 -12.10 6.54
CA LYS A 63 -12.18 -13.14 7.00
C LYS A 63 -10.81 -12.53 7.23
N PHE A 64 -10.18 -12.89 8.35
CA PHE A 64 -8.84 -12.42 8.69
C PHE A 64 -8.05 -13.50 9.42
N VAL A 65 -6.74 -13.30 9.54
CA VAL A 65 -5.84 -14.24 10.23
C VAL A 65 -5.34 -13.57 11.51
N ILE A 66 -5.55 -14.20 12.66
CA ILE A 66 -4.95 -13.82 13.94
C ILE A 66 -4.38 -15.05 14.63
N ARG A 67 -3.19 -14.93 15.23
CA ARG A 67 -2.46 -16.04 15.85
C ARG A 67 -2.27 -17.25 14.91
N GLY A 68 -2.09 -17.00 13.62
CA GLY A 68 -1.88 -18.05 12.63
C GLY A 68 -3.13 -18.85 12.22
N SER A 69 -4.30 -18.48 12.71
CA SER A 69 -5.57 -19.15 12.38
C SER A 69 -6.52 -18.18 11.67
N PRO A 70 -7.27 -18.65 10.66
CA PRO A 70 -8.27 -17.84 9.96
C PRO A 70 -9.58 -17.77 10.75
N TRP A 71 -10.12 -16.56 10.84
CA TRP A 71 -11.35 -16.23 11.56
C TRP A 71 -12.28 -15.41 10.68
N GLN A 72 -13.56 -15.44 10.96
CA GLN A 72 -14.57 -14.61 10.30
C GLN A 72 -15.28 -13.74 11.32
N ILE A 73 -15.38 -12.44 11.05
CA ILE A 73 -16.16 -11.50 11.86
C ILE A 73 -17.65 -11.84 11.76
N ILE A 74 -18.29 -12.03 12.89
CA ILE A 74 -19.73 -12.24 13.01
C ILE A 74 -20.41 -10.93 13.31
N ASP A 75 -19.94 -10.25 14.38
CA ASP A 75 -20.50 -9.00 14.84
C ASP A 75 -19.45 -8.16 15.56
N SER A 76 -19.73 -6.86 15.71
CA SER A 76 -18.91 -5.92 16.47
C SER A 76 -19.82 -5.08 17.36
N ILE A 77 -19.61 -5.18 18.66
CA ILE A 77 -20.41 -4.47 19.68
C ILE A 77 -19.45 -3.73 20.60
N ASP A 78 -19.55 -2.41 20.64
CA ASP A 78 -18.65 -1.52 21.39
C ASP A 78 -17.18 -1.74 21.00
N ASP A 79 -16.34 -2.18 21.94
CA ASP A 79 -14.92 -2.46 21.75
C ASP A 79 -14.63 -3.96 21.62
N LYS A 80 -15.65 -4.78 21.27
CA LYS A 80 -15.54 -6.22 21.12
C LYS A 80 -15.94 -6.67 19.73
N VAL A 81 -15.14 -7.58 19.16
CA VAL A 81 -15.37 -8.21 17.86
C VAL A 81 -15.59 -9.69 18.07
N TYR A 82 -16.78 -10.17 17.77
CA TYR A 82 -17.13 -11.58 17.87
C TYR A 82 -16.80 -12.29 16.57
N VAL A 83 -16.06 -13.39 16.69
CA VAL A 83 -15.57 -14.13 15.53
C VAL A 83 -15.81 -15.63 15.69
N ARG A 84 -15.77 -16.33 14.57
CA ARG A 84 -15.75 -17.80 14.56
C ARG A 84 -14.63 -18.33 13.68
N PRO A 85 -14.08 -19.52 13.97
CA PRO A 85 -13.04 -20.12 13.16
C PRO A 85 -13.59 -20.51 11.78
N VAL A 86 -12.74 -20.36 10.74
CA VAL A 86 -13.07 -20.78 9.37
C VAL A 86 -11.97 -21.68 8.80
N ASN A 87 -12.35 -22.70 8.03
CA ASN A 87 -11.41 -23.67 7.49
C ASN A 87 -10.75 -23.24 6.17
N ALA A 88 -11.15 -22.10 5.60
CA ALA A 88 -10.66 -21.62 4.31
C ALA A 88 -9.82 -20.35 4.47
N PRO A 89 -8.49 -20.42 4.30
CA PRO A 89 -7.62 -19.24 4.38
C PRO A 89 -7.75 -18.31 3.16
N ALA A 90 -8.38 -18.78 2.06
CA ALA A 90 -8.52 -17.97 0.85
C ALA A 90 -9.32 -16.68 1.10
N GLY A 91 -8.73 -15.53 0.80
CA GLY A 91 -9.32 -14.21 1.02
C GLY A 91 -9.23 -13.71 2.46
N SER A 92 -8.42 -14.36 3.33
CA SER A 92 -8.20 -13.88 4.69
C SER A 92 -7.14 -12.77 4.72
N ILE A 93 -7.46 -11.70 5.44
CA ILE A 93 -6.60 -10.53 5.60
C ILE A 93 -5.73 -10.73 6.85
N PRO A 94 -4.43 -10.43 6.86
CA PRO A 94 -3.64 -10.44 8.09
C PRO A 94 -4.23 -9.46 9.13
N SER A 95 -4.36 -9.90 10.38
CA SER A 95 -4.86 -9.05 11.47
C SER A 95 -3.89 -7.95 11.89
N TRP A 96 -2.64 -8.12 11.53
CA TRP A 96 -1.59 -7.15 11.78
C TRP A 96 -1.17 -6.55 10.44
N ILE A 97 -1.75 -5.41 10.13
CA ILE A 97 -1.24 -4.50 9.14
C ILE A 97 -0.36 -3.55 9.96
N GLY A 98 0.95 -3.76 9.96
CA GLY A 98 1.88 -2.80 10.56
C GLY A 98 1.53 -1.41 10.01
N GLU A 99 1.72 -0.35 10.81
CA GLU A 99 1.55 1.02 10.33
C GLU A 99 2.27 1.16 8.99
N GLU A 100 1.51 1.15 7.92
CA GLU A 100 2.04 1.46 6.62
C GLU A 100 2.29 2.96 6.62
N ILE A 101 3.56 3.35 6.77
CA ILE A 101 3.94 4.76 6.63
C ILE A 101 3.45 5.21 5.27
N PRO A 102 2.44 6.09 5.20
CA PRO A 102 1.86 6.44 3.92
C PRO A 102 2.92 7.14 3.05
N VAL A 103 3.07 6.67 1.83
CA VAL A 103 3.94 7.31 0.84
C VAL A 103 3.28 8.61 0.39
N PRO A 104 3.91 9.79 0.64
CA PRO A 104 3.40 11.07 0.16
C PRO A 104 3.29 11.13 -1.36
N TYR A 105 2.40 12.00 -1.84
CA TYR A 105 2.23 12.26 -3.27
C TYR A 105 3.55 12.65 -3.96
N GLU A 106 4.32 13.53 -3.32
CA GLU A 106 5.59 14.04 -3.84
C GLU A 106 6.62 12.93 -4.05
N ILE A 107 6.69 11.96 -3.15
CA ILE A 107 7.61 10.82 -3.27
C ILE A 107 7.16 9.88 -4.41
N ALA A 108 5.86 9.64 -4.55
CA ALA A 108 5.34 8.83 -5.64
C ALA A 108 5.55 9.51 -7.01
N GLN A 109 5.44 10.84 -7.08
CA GLN A 109 5.73 11.63 -8.28
C GLN A 109 7.22 11.64 -8.61
N GLU A 110 8.10 11.74 -7.62
CA GLU A 110 9.56 11.64 -7.82
C GLU A 110 9.94 10.31 -8.48
N LEU A 111 9.33 9.19 -8.04
CA LEU A 111 9.52 7.90 -8.71
C LEU A 111 9.05 7.92 -10.17
N ALA A 112 7.92 8.58 -10.44
CA ALA A 112 7.41 8.73 -11.80
C ALA A 112 8.35 9.61 -12.67
N GLU A 113 8.95 10.65 -12.10
CA GLU A 113 9.97 11.48 -12.76
C GLU A 113 11.23 10.68 -13.08
N ILE A 114 11.71 9.86 -12.15
CA ILE A 114 12.87 8.96 -12.39
C ILE A 114 12.58 8.02 -13.56
N ARG A 115 11.41 7.38 -13.59
CA ARG A 115 11.00 6.49 -14.69
C ARG A 115 10.95 7.23 -16.03
N GLY A 116 10.36 8.42 -16.04
CA GLY A 116 10.32 9.27 -17.23
C GLY A 116 11.72 9.69 -17.71
N PHE A 117 12.59 10.07 -16.79
CA PHE A 117 13.98 10.39 -17.08
C PHE A 117 14.71 9.18 -17.71
N VAL A 118 14.59 7.99 -17.13
CA VAL A 118 15.19 6.75 -17.64
C VAL A 118 14.69 6.47 -19.05
N GLU A 119 13.38 6.53 -19.30
CA GLU A 119 12.80 6.34 -20.63
C GLU A 119 13.38 7.32 -21.66
N ASP A 120 13.49 8.59 -21.32
CA ASP A 120 14.04 9.62 -22.18
C ASP A 120 15.53 9.42 -22.48
N GLN A 121 16.32 8.97 -21.51
CA GLN A 121 17.74 8.69 -21.72
C GLN A 121 17.92 7.44 -22.60
N ILE A 122 17.15 6.38 -22.39
CA ILE A 122 17.17 5.18 -23.24
C ILE A 122 16.81 5.53 -24.68
N LYS A 123 15.80 6.36 -24.93
CA LYS A 123 15.43 6.84 -26.27
C LYS A 123 16.55 7.64 -26.96
N LYS A 124 17.42 8.30 -26.18
CA LYS A 124 18.61 9.02 -26.66
C LYS A 124 19.82 8.10 -26.86
N GLY A 125 19.70 6.81 -26.58
CA GLY A 125 20.80 5.83 -26.73
C GLY A 125 21.79 5.84 -25.55
N VAL A 126 21.46 6.45 -24.40
CA VAL A 126 22.30 6.42 -23.20
C VAL A 126 22.21 5.03 -22.56
N THR A 127 23.36 4.49 -22.15
CA THR A 127 23.39 3.16 -21.55
C THR A 127 22.86 3.16 -20.11
N PRO A 128 22.31 2.03 -19.61
CA PRO A 128 21.86 1.91 -18.23
C PRO A 128 22.92 2.30 -17.18
N GLN A 129 24.19 1.97 -17.43
CA GLN A 129 25.31 2.33 -16.56
C GLN A 129 25.54 3.84 -16.51
N GLN A 130 25.44 4.52 -17.65
CA GLN A 130 25.53 5.98 -17.68
C GLN A 130 24.34 6.64 -17.00
N ILE A 131 23.12 6.09 -17.15
CA ILE A 131 21.92 6.58 -16.46
C ILE A 131 22.08 6.44 -14.94
N SER A 132 22.59 5.31 -14.45
CA SER A 132 22.81 5.11 -13.02
C SER A 132 23.86 6.08 -12.45
N LEU A 133 24.88 6.45 -13.20
CA LEU A 133 25.86 7.46 -12.81
C LEU A 133 25.21 8.86 -12.71
N LEU A 134 24.41 9.25 -13.71
CA LEU A 134 23.69 10.53 -13.67
C LEU A 134 22.72 10.63 -12.47
N LEU A 135 22.05 9.53 -12.14
CA LEU A 135 21.16 9.49 -10.99
C LEU A 135 21.92 9.49 -9.65
N SER A 136 23.14 8.92 -9.60
CA SER A 136 23.97 8.96 -8.37
C SER A 136 24.48 10.36 -8.01
N GLU A 137 24.52 11.29 -8.98
CA GLU A 137 24.81 12.70 -8.73
C GLU A 137 23.62 13.42 -8.08
N ARG A 138 22.39 12.94 -8.32
CA ARG A 138 21.15 13.54 -7.80
C ARG A 138 20.69 12.89 -6.49
N TYR A 139 20.90 11.59 -6.34
CA TYR A 139 20.42 10.82 -5.19
C TYR A 139 21.58 10.26 -4.38
N PRO A 140 21.51 10.24 -3.02
CA PRO A 140 22.59 9.79 -2.15
C PRO A 140 22.72 8.25 -2.15
N SER A 141 23.03 7.67 -3.32
CA SER A 141 23.19 6.24 -3.53
C SER A 141 24.29 5.98 -4.56
N ASP A 142 24.96 4.85 -4.45
CA ASP A 142 25.94 4.44 -5.44
C ASP A 142 25.28 3.94 -6.75
N SER A 143 26.02 4.01 -7.85
CA SER A 143 25.49 3.67 -9.18
C SER A 143 25.08 2.20 -9.32
N ALA A 144 25.68 1.27 -8.56
CA ALA A 144 25.34 -0.15 -8.61
C ALA A 144 23.98 -0.40 -7.95
N THR A 145 23.72 0.22 -6.80
CA THR A 145 22.42 0.19 -6.11
C THR A 145 21.33 0.80 -6.99
N ILE A 146 21.60 1.96 -7.59
CA ILE A 146 20.66 2.60 -8.52
C ILE A 146 20.36 1.70 -9.72
N LEU A 147 21.38 1.11 -10.33
CA LEU A 147 21.20 0.22 -11.48
C LEU A 147 20.30 -0.97 -11.13
N ASN A 148 20.50 -1.57 -9.95
CA ASN A 148 19.64 -2.65 -9.47
C ASN A 148 18.19 -2.18 -9.27
N ALA A 149 17.97 -0.99 -8.71
CA ALA A 149 16.63 -0.43 -8.53
C ALA A 149 15.93 -0.11 -9.87
N LEU A 150 16.67 0.13 -10.95
CA LEU A 150 16.11 0.40 -12.27
C LEU A 150 15.80 -0.87 -13.08
N THR A 151 16.15 -2.06 -12.60
CA THR A 151 16.08 -3.31 -13.39
C THR A 151 14.70 -3.52 -14.00
N GLU A 152 13.63 -3.48 -13.22
CA GLU A 152 12.25 -3.67 -13.71
C GLU A 152 11.85 -2.59 -14.74
N THR A 153 12.22 -1.34 -14.50
CA THR A 153 11.96 -0.23 -15.43
C THR A 153 12.66 -0.43 -16.75
N LEU A 154 13.93 -0.86 -16.74
CA LEU A 154 14.72 -1.15 -17.92
C LEU A 154 14.20 -2.37 -18.69
N GLU A 155 13.79 -3.41 -17.99
CA GLU A 155 13.16 -4.59 -18.59
C GLU A 155 11.87 -4.21 -19.29
N GLN A 156 10.98 -3.45 -18.66
CA GLN A 156 9.75 -2.97 -19.27
C GLN A 156 10.01 -2.14 -20.54
N LEU A 157 10.97 -1.23 -20.49
CA LEU A 157 11.35 -0.43 -21.66
C LEU A 157 11.96 -1.29 -22.77
N SER A 158 12.73 -2.33 -22.44
CA SER A 158 13.37 -3.22 -23.41
C SER A 158 12.37 -4.01 -24.26
N ILE A 159 11.21 -4.34 -23.70
CA ILE A 159 10.11 -5.01 -24.41
C ILE A 159 9.12 -4.04 -25.07
N GLY A 160 9.43 -2.73 -25.03
CA GLY A 160 8.68 -1.69 -25.74
C GLY A 160 7.42 -1.18 -25.04
N PHE A 161 7.19 -1.53 -23.78
CA PHE A 161 6.06 -1.02 -23.01
C PHE A 161 6.38 0.34 -22.37
N PRO A 162 5.41 1.26 -22.32
CA PRO A 162 5.61 2.55 -21.68
C PRO A 162 5.70 2.42 -20.16
N VAL A 163 6.42 3.34 -19.52
CA VAL A 163 6.44 3.48 -18.06
C VAL A 163 5.53 4.62 -17.60
N PRO A 164 4.94 4.56 -16.40
CA PRO A 164 4.18 5.67 -15.85
C PRO A 164 5.11 6.85 -15.54
N THR A 165 4.65 8.08 -15.86
CA THR A 165 5.38 9.33 -15.61
C THR A 165 4.44 10.33 -14.95
N PRO A 166 4.89 11.50 -14.47
CA PRO A 166 3.98 12.51 -13.89
C PRO A 166 2.84 12.92 -14.83
N ASN A 167 3.07 12.84 -16.13
CA ASN A 167 2.10 13.25 -17.15
C ASN A 167 1.48 12.06 -17.92
N ARG A 168 1.71 10.82 -17.45
CA ARG A 168 1.22 9.61 -18.12
C ARG A 168 0.85 8.55 -17.11
N ILE A 169 -0.42 8.21 -17.08
CA ILE A 169 -0.95 7.01 -16.43
C ILE A 169 -0.84 5.85 -17.43
N VAL A 170 -0.39 4.70 -16.96
CA VAL A 170 -0.36 3.47 -17.76
C VAL A 170 -1.45 2.55 -17.22
N ILE A 171 -2.28 2.01 -18.13
CA ILE A 171 -3.29 1.02 -17.80
C ILE A 171 -2.86 -0.30 -18.43
N GLU A 172 -2.69 -1.30 -17.58
CA GLU A 172 -2.38 -2.67 -17.96
C GLU A 172 -3.65 -3.50 -17.85
N ASP A 173 -4.02 -4.17 -18.92
CA ASP A 173 -5.20 -5.01 -19.01
C ASP A 173 -4.77 -6.47 -19.19
N SER A 174 -5.25 -7.33 -18.31
CA SER A 174 -5.01 -8.76 -18.30
C SER A 174 -6.33 -9.51 -18.16
N ALA A 175 -6.32 -10.82 -18.40
CA ALA A 175 -7.53 -11.66 -18.26
C ALA A 175 -8.11 -11.64 -16.84
N ASP A 176 -7.25 -11.49 -15.82
CA ASP A 176 -7.64 -11.63 -14.43
C ASP A 176 -7.74 -10.28 -13.69
N PHE A 177 -7.11 -9.23 -14.19
CA PHE A 177 -7.03 -7.93 -13.52
C PHE A 177 -6.75 -6.78 -14.49
N VAL A 178 -7.14 -5.58 -14.05
CA VAL A 178 -6.72 -4.31 -14.65
C VAL A 178 -5.88 -3.55 -13.61
N ILE A 179 -4.70 -3.09 -14.01
CA ILE A 179 -3.82 -2.29 -13.16
C ILE A 179 -3.73 -0.87 -13.73
N ILE A 180 -3.97 0.12 -12.87
CA ILE A 180 -3.78 1.53 -13.18
C ILE A 180 -2.53 2.00 -12.46
N HIS A 181 -1.46 2.26 -13.19
CA HIS A 181 -0.20 2.81 -12.67
C HIS A 181 -0.31 4.33 -12.60
N SER A 182 -0.67 4.86 -11.43
CA SER A 182 -1.05 6.26 -11.21
C SER A 182 0.04 7.08 -10.51
N ASN A 183 0.85 6.45 -9.64
CA ASN A 183 1.90 7.12 -8.84
C ASN A 183 1.41 8.35 -8.05
N LEU A 184 0.24 8.26 -7.40
CA LEU A 184 -0.38 9.38 -6.69
C LEU A 184 -0.15 9.37 -5.16
N GLY A 185 0.61 8.40 -4.65
CA GLY A 185 0.83 8.22 -3.21
C GLY A 185 -0.32 7.49 -2.51
N SER A 186 -0.10 7.10 -1.27
CA SER A 186 -1.02 6.22 -0.53
C SER A 186 -2.43 6.79 -0.39
N LEU A 187 -2.53 8.03 0.13
CA LEU A 187 -3.84 8.62 0.43
C LEU A 187 -4.64 8.96 -0.82
N THR A 188 -3.98 9.48 -1.85
CA THR A 188 -4.65 9.85 -3.10
C THR A 188 -5.10 8.61 -3.85
N ASN A 189 -4.26 7.56 -3.94
CA ASN A 189 -4.64 6.30 -4.56
C ASN A 189 -5.77 5.61 -3.80
N ARG A 190 -5.77 5.65 -2.47
CA ARG A 190 -6.87 5.14 -1.65
C ARG A 190 -8.20 5.82 -2.00
N ALA A 191 -8.22 7.16 -2.00
CA ALA A 191 -9.42 7.92 -2.32
C ALA A 191 -9.89 7.66 -3.75
N PHE A 192 -8.96 7.61 -4.71
CA PHE A 192 -9.26 7.34 -6.12
C PHE A 192 -9.75 5.91 -6.33
N ALA A 193 -9.16 4.91 -5.67
CA ALA A 193 -9.61 3.53 -5.73
C ALA A 193 -11.04 3.35 -5.20
N GLN A 194 -11.37 4.00 -4.08
CA GLN A 194 -12.72 3.96 -3.50
C GLN A 194 -13.74 4.62 -4.44
N PHE A 195 -13.41 5.80 -4.98
CA PHE A 195 -14.26 6.49 -5.93
C PHE A 195 -14.49 5.65 -7.20
N LEU A 196 -13.41 5.10 -7.76
CA LEU A 196 -13.48 4.28 -8.96
C LEU A 196 -14.29 3.00 -8.72
N GLY A 197 -14.09 2.34 -7.58
CA GLY A 197 -14.85 1.16 -7.18
C GLY A 197 -16.35 1.44 -7.08
N GLN A 198 -16.74 2.59 -6.51
CA GLN A 198 -18.15 3.01 -6.42
C GLN A 198 -18.72 3.28 -7.81
N VAL A 199 -18.04 4.06 -8.65
CA VAL A 199 -18.48 4.37 -10.02
C VAL A 199 -18.65 3.11 -10.86
N LEU A 200 -17.73 2.15 -10.75
CA LEU A 200 -17.83 0.89 -11.47
C LEU A 200 -18.98 0.03 -10.93
N THR A 201 -19.15 -0.05 -9.61
CA THR A 201 -20.28 -0.74 -8.98
C THR A 201 -21.62 -0.19 -9.45
N ASP A 202 -21.77 1.12 -9.47
CA ASP A 202 -23.01 1.77 -9.94
C ASP A 202 -23.29 1.50 -11.44
N LYS A 203 -22.24 1.48 -12.26
CA LYS A 203 -22.37 1.22 -13.70
C LYS A 203 -22.65 -0.24 -14.04
N LEU A 204 -22.04 -1.17 -13.30
CA LEU A 204 -22.12 -2.60 -13.61
C LEU A 204 -23.21 -3.32 -12.79
N GLY A 205 -23.76 -2.68 -11.77
CA GLY A 205 -24.86 -3.21 -10.97
C GLY A 205 -24.44 -4.29 -9.95
N HIS A 206 -23.15 -4.47 -9.71
CA HIS A 206 -22.64 -5.40 -8.70
C HIS A 206 -21.31 -4.89 -8.10
N GLY A 207 -20.95 -5.40 -6.93
CA GLY A 207 -19.77 -4.97 -6.19
C GLY A 207 -18.46 -5.25 -6.93
N ILE A 208 -17.61 -4.25 -7.07
CA ILE A 208 -16.30 -4.35 -7.70
C ILE A 208 -15.23 -4.35 -6.62
N ILE A 209 -14.31 -5.31 -6.71
CA ILE A 209 -13.16 -5.39 -5.80
C ILE A 209 -12.02 -4.53 -6.37
N VAL A 210 -11.69 -3.46 -5.65
CA VAL A 210 -10.60 -2.56 -5.98
C VAL A 210 -9.61 -2.57 -4.81
N GLN A 211 -8.33 -2.75 -5.12
CA GLN A 211 -7.21 -2.65 -4.18
C GLN A 211 -6.28 -1.54 -4.63
N HIS A 212 -5.44 -1.04 -3.75
CA HIS A 212 -4.48 0.01 -4.08
C HIS A 212 -3.18 -0.17 -3.31
N ASP A 213 -2.13 0.35 -3.89
CA ASP A 213 -0.86 0.65 -3.23
C ASP A 213 -0.47 2.13 -3.53
N PRO A 214 0.64 2.66 -3.02
CA PRO A 214 1.02 4.05 -3.26
C PRO A 214 1.20 4.42 -4.74
N TYR A 215 1.38 3.44 -5.61
CA TYR A 215 1.77 3.62 -7.01
C TYR A 215 0.73 3.11 -7.99
N ARG A 216 -0.18 2.21 -7.56
CA ARG A 216 -1.08 1.46 -8.44
C ARG A 216 -2.46 1.27 -7.82
N ILE A 217 -3.43 1.06 -8.70
CA ILE A 217 -4.78 0.62 -8.35
C ILE A 217 -5.04 -0.68 -9.11
N PHE A 218 -5.50 -1.70 -8.42
CA PHE A 218 -5.83 -3.02 -8.95
C PHE A 218 -7.33 -3.22 -8.97
N ILE A 219 -7.86 -3.63 -10.10
CA ILE A 219 -9.27 -3.98 -10.26
C ILE A 219 -9.33 -5.44 -10.67
N ASN A 220 -10.05 -6.26 -9.93
CA ASN A 220 -10.24 -7.66 -10.28
C ASN A 220 -11.14 -7.77 -11.52
N ALA A 221 -10.63 -8.32 -12.62
CA ALA A 221 -11.34 -8.43 -13.89
C ALA A 221 -12.55 -9.38 -13.80
N MET A 222 -12.48 -10.41 -12.95
CA MET A 222 -13.63 -11.29 -12.70
C MET A 222 -14.81 -10.53 -12.10
N SER A 223 -14.55 -9.46 -11.36
CA SER A 223 -15.59 -8.57 -10.84
C SER A 223 -16.14 -7.59 -11.90
N LEU A 224 -15.46 -7.44 -13.04
CA LEU A 224 -15.94 -6.62 -14.16
C LEU A 224 -16.87 -7.39 -15.10
N CYS A 225 -16.84 -8.73 -15.06
CA CYS A 225 -17.72 -9.56 -15.88
C CYS A 225 -19.14 -9.58 -15.27
N ILE A 226 -20.15 -9.30 -16.07
CA ILE A 226 -21.55 -9.46 -15.67
C ILE A 226 -21.79 -10.95 -15.43
N PRO A 227 -22.26 -11.40 -14.25
CA PRO A 227 -22.65 -12.77 -14.07
C PRO A 227 -23.73 -13.14 -15.11
N ALA A 228 -23.51 -14.23 -15.82
CA ALA A 228 -24.40 -14.70 -16.90
C ALA A 228 -25.87 -15.01 -16.47
N THR A 229 -26.22 -14.74 -15.22
CA THR A 229 -27.51 -15.05 -14.61
C THR A 229 -28.55 -13.93 -14.75
N SER A 230 -28.25 -12.78 -15.36
CA SER A 230 -29.23 -11.70 -15.55
C SER A 230 -29.84 -11.66 -16.95
N MET A 231 -29.68 -12.70 -17.77
CA MET A 231 -30.41 -12.88 -19.03
C MET A 231 -31.49 -13.95 -18.90
N VAL A 232 -32.39 -13.82 -17.94
CA VAL A 232 -33.71 -14.47 -18.01
C VAL A 232 -34.74 -13.39 -17.76
N MET A 233 -35.49 -13.12 -18.82
CA MET A 233 -36.67 -12.23 -18.87
C MET A 233 -37.70 -12.53 -17.78
#